data_bebf21725f7154b8ef4fdf142eccbcc9
#
_entry.id   bebf21725f7154b8ef4fdf142eccbcc9
#
_cell.length_a   1.000
_cell.length_b   1.000
_cell.length_c   1.000
_cell.angle_alpha   90.00
_cell.angle_beta   90.00
_cell.angle_gamma   90.00
#
_symmetry.space_group_name_H-M   'P 1'
#
loop_
_entity.id
_entity.type
_entity.pdbx_description
1 polymer ?
#
loop_
_entity_poly.entity_id
_entity_poly.type
_entity_poly.pdbx_seq_one_letter_code
_entity_poly.pdbx_strand_id
1 'polypeptide(L)'
;GDDTDSDDWDMTELNTLLLPIIPLKVINRGRIEKLQKNSLKHQLKEEAVRLYESKEAEFPEIEAIRELERVVLLKVIDRRWMDHIDDMDQLRQGIGLQAYGQRDPLVEYKLSGYEMFDGMTDNIREDTVKLLFHVRVEQKVEREQVAKVTGTNKDDSVQKGPVKRENAKVY
;
A
#
# COMPACT_ATOMS: atom_id res chain seq x y z
N GLY A 1 -3.09 16.93 -26.21
CA GLY A 1 -2.20 17.84 -26.93
C GLY A 1 -1.12 18.36 -26.03
N ASP A 2 0.12 18.40 -26.50
CA ASP A 2 1.28 18.82 -25.69
C ASP A 2 1.41 20.35 -25.49
N ASP A 3 0.44 21.15 -25.99
CA ASP A 3 0.46 22.60 -26.05
C ASP A 3 -0.72 23.29 -25.35
N THR A 4 -1.28 22.70 -24.31
CA THR A 4 -2.26 23.42 -23.50
C THR A 4 -1.53 24.37 -22.56
N ASP A 5 -1.87 25.67 -22.64
CA ASP A 5 -1.38 26.73 -21.73
C ASP A 5 -1.63 26.31 -20.27
N SER A 6 -0.70 26.68 -19.39
CA SER A 6 -0.79 26.38 -17.95
C SER A 6 -2.08 26.91 -17.29
N ASP A 7 -2.73 27.88 -17.93
CA ASP A 7 -3.99 28.48 -17.47
C ASP A 7 -5.20 27.56 -17.62
N ASP A 8 -5.13 26.59 -18.53
CA ASP A 8 -6.20 25.62 -18.80
C ASP A 8 -6.10 24.32 -17.95
N TRP A 9 -5.09 24.21 -17.11
CA TRP A 9 -4.91 23.01 -16.31
C TRP A 9 -5.84 22.95 -15.10
N ASP A 10 -6.54 21.85 -14.93
CA ASP A 10 -7.34 21.59 -13.72
C ASP A 10 -6.46 21.15 -12.56
N MET A 11 -6.08 22.12 -11.71
CA MET A 11 -5.28 21.88 -10.52
C MET A 11 -6.04 21.09 -9.46
N THR A 12 -7.36 21.18 -9.42
CA THR A 12 -8.18 20.46 -8.46
C THR A 12 -8.18 18.98 -8.82
N GLU A 13 -8.39 18.65 -10.09
CA GLU A 13 -8.31 17.29 -10.59
C GLU A 13 -6.91 16.70 -10.38
N LEU A 14 -5.85 17.44 -10.72
CA LEU A 14 -4.47 17.00 -10.51
C LEU A 14 -4.17 16.69 -9.04
N ASN A 15 -4.57 17.57 -8.13
CA ASN A 15 -4.39 17.33 -6.70
C ASN A 15 -5.20 16.13 -6.21
N THR A 16 -6.44 16.00 -6.68
CA THR A 16 -7.33 14.88 -6.30
C THR A 16 -6.78 13.53 -6.73
N LEU A 17 -6.14 13.46 -7.89
CA LEU A 17 -5.54 12.23 -8.41
C LEU A 17 -4.17 11.94 -7.78
N LEU A 18 -3.32 12.95 -7.62
CA LEU A 18 -1.92 12.77 -7.24
C LEU A 18 -1.70 12.64 -5.72
N LEU A 19 -2.35 13.50 -4.92
CA LEU A 19 -2.07 13.57 -3.48
C LEU A 19 -2.43 12.29 -2.70
N PRO A 20 -3.45 11.51 -3.07
CA PRO A 20 -3.72 10.23 -2.43
C PRO A 20 -2.65 9.16 -2.71
N ILE A 21 -1.88 9.31 -3.80
CA ILE A 21 -0.81 8.38 -4.18
C ILE A 21 0.49 8.81 -3.53
N ILE A 22 0.89 10.06 -3.72
CA ILE A 22 2.11 10.67 -3.18
C ILE A 22 1.72 11.89 -2.35
N PRO A 23 1.99 11.91 -1.02
CA PRO A 23 1.57 13.00 -0.14
C PRO A 23 2.43 14.26 -0.30
N LEU A 24 2.39 14.84 -1.48
CA LEU A 24 3.07 16.09 -1.82
C LEU A 24 2.32 17.31 -1.22
N LYS A 25 2.96 18.46 -1.28
CA LYS A 25 2.27 19.73 -0.98
C LYS A 25 1.27 20.05 -2.07
N VAL A 26 0.11 20.63 -1.67
CA VAL A 26 -0.92 21.07 -2.62
C VAL A 26 -0.33 21.94 -3.73
N ILE A 27 -0.68 21.59 -4.96
CA ILE A 27 -0.19 22.27 -6.15
C ILE A 27 -1.14 23.41 -6.46
N ASN A 28 -0.65 24.66 -6.35
CA ASN A 28 -1.41 25.91 -6.58
C ASN A 28 -0.97 26.54 -7.88
N ARG A 29 -1.84 27.34 -8.50
CA ARG A 29 -1.53 28.11 -9.72
C ARG A 29 -0.29 28.99 -9.55
N GLY A 30 -0.11 29.68 -8.42
CA GLY A 30 1.07 30.51 -8.16
C GLY A 30 2.42 29.77 -8.19
N ARG A 31 2.39 28.43 -8.06
CA ARG A 31 3.57 27.57 -8.18
C ARG A 31 3.88 27.21 -9.65
N ILE A 32 2.90 27.39 -10.54
CA ILE A 32 2.91 26.93 -11.93
C ILE A 32 3.03 28.10 -12.91
N GLU A 33 2.88 29.35 -12.43
CA GLU A 33 3.01 30.53 -13.29
C GLU A 33 4.29 30.46 -14.13
N LYS A 34 4.12 30.32 -15.45
CA LYS A 34 5.17 30.21 -16.46
C LYS A 34 5.85 28.83 -16.59
N LEU A 35 5.33 27.76 -16.00
CA LEU A 35 5.90 26.42 -16.16
C LEU A 35 5.29 25.70 -17.37
N GLN A 36 6.16 25.08 -18.15
CA GLN A 36 5.74 24.12 -19.15
C GLN A 36 5.38 22.79 -18.47
N LYS A 37 4.48 22.00 -19.06
CA LYS A 37 4.03 20.70 -18.57
C LYS A 37 5.20 19.75 -18.18
N ASN A 38 6.23 19.71 -19.01
CA ASN A 38 7.40 18.88 -18.74
C ASN A 38 8.20 19.37 -17.53
N SER A 39 8.27 20.69 -17.32
CA SER A 39 8.96 21.27 -16.16
C SER A 39 8.21 20.98 -14.86
N LEU A 40 6.86 21.06 -14.87
CA LEU A 40 6.03 20.69 -13.73
C LEU A 40 6.19 19.19 -13.39
N LYS A 41 6.12 18.33 -14.41
CA LYS A 41 6.31 16.88 -14.24
C LYS A 41 7.67 16.56 -13.61
N HIS A 42 8.71 17.24 -14.07
CA HIS A 42 10.07 17.05 -13.53
C HIS A 42 10.16 17.51 -12.07
N GLN A 43 9.61 18.69 -11.73
CA GLN A 43 9.59 19.19 -10.36
C GLN A 43 8.83 18.27 -9.40
N LEU A 44 7.65 17.80 -9.80
CA LEU A 44 6.85 16.88 -8.99
C LEU A 44 7.57 15.55 -8.77
N LYS A 45 8.25 15.04 -9.80
CA LYS A 45 9.06 13.83 -9.69
C LYS A 45 10.24 14.01 -8.73
N GLU A 46 10.97 15.12 -8.83
CA GLU A 46 12.07 15.42 -7.91
C GLU A 46 11.59 15.56 -6.46
N GLU A 47 10.44 16.21 -6.26
CA GLU A 47 9.87 16.37 -4.93
C GLU A 47 9.42 15.02 -4.35
N ALA A 48 8.81 14.16 -5.17
CA ALA A 48 8.45 12.81 -4.77
C ALA A 48 9.68 11.98 -4.37
N VAL A 49 10.77 12.06 -5.16
CA VAL A 49 12.03 11.36 -4.85
C VAL A 49 12.61 11.86 -3.52
N ARG A 50 12.68 13.18 -3.31
CA ARG A 50 13.17 13.75 -2.03
C ARG A 50 12.30 13.32 -0.84
N LEU A 51 10.99 13.28 -1.03
CA LEU A 51 10.07 12.81 0.00
C LEU A 51 10.34 11.34 0.34
N TYR A 52 10.61 10.51 -0.66
CA TYR A 52 10.94 9.10 -0.46
C TYR A 52 12.31 8.93 0.22
N GLU A 53 13.32 9.66 -0.21
CA GLU A 53 14.66 9.68 0.43
C GLU A 53 14.57 10.09 1.92
N SER A 54 13.72 11.07 2.25
CA SER A 54 13.51 11.43 3.64
C SER A 54 12.87 10.30 4.44
N LYS A 55 11.99 9.53 3.82
CA LYS A 55 11.38 8.35 4.44
C LYS A 55 12.38 7.21 4.60
N GLU A 56 13.26 6.97 3.63
CA GLU A 56 14.36 6.01 3.77
C GLU A 56 15.21 6.31 5.01
N ALA A 57 15.48 7.59 5.27
CA ALA A 57 16.28 8.04 6.41
C ALA A 57 15.61 7.80 7.79
N GLU A 58 14.30 7.51 7.83
CA GLU A 58 13.60 7.13 9.07
C GLU A 58 13.92 5.70 9.51
N PHE A 59 14.46 4.87 8.61
CA PHE A 59 14.80 3.49 8.91
C PHE A 59 16.21 3.38 9.50
N PRO A 60 16.40 2.56 10.54
CA PRO A 60 17.71 2.42 11.19
C PRO A 60 18.74 1.74 10.28
N GLU A 61 18.29 0.87 9.40
CA GLU A 61 19.12 0.09 8.47
C GLU A 61 18.50 0.10 7.08
N ILE A 62 19.35 0.22 6.05
CA ILE A 62 18.89 0.26 4.66
C ILE A 62 18.25 -1.06 4.23
N GLU A 63 18.69 -2.17 4.80
CA GLU A 63 18.14 -3.50 4.56
C GLU A 63 16.66 -3.60 4.98
N ALA A 64 16.29 -2.90 6.04
CA ALA A 64 14.91 -2.90 6.55
C ALA A 64 13.94 -2.25 5.55
N ILE A 65 14.33 -1.14 4.93
CA ILE A 65 13.47 -0.52 3.91
C ILE A 65 13.45 -1.35 2.63
N ARG A 66 14.56 -1.96 2.21
CA ARG A 66 14.59 -2.85 1.04
C ARG A 66 13.71 -4.08 1.24
N GLU A 67 13.69 -4.63 2.44
CA GLU A 67 12.76 -5.73 2.78
C GLU A 67 11.30 -5.25 2.75
N LEU A 68 11.02 -4.07 3.28
CA LEU A 68 9.68 -3.48 3.21
C LEU A 68 9.22 -3.29 1.76
N GLU A 69 10.07 -2.72 0.89
CA GLU A 69 9.79 -2.55 -0.53
C GLU A 69 9.45 -3.89 -1.20
N ARG A 70 10.24 -4.92 -0.91
CA ARG A 70 10.03 -6.25 -1.44
C ARG A 70 8.68 -6.85 -0.99
N VAL A 71 8.38 -6.75 0.30
CA VAL A 71 7.13 -7.29 0.87
C VAL A 71 5.92 -6.55 0.32
N VAL A 72 5.98 -5.21 0.22
CA VAL A 72 4.90 -4.40 -0.34
C VAL A 72 4.67 -4.74 -1.80
N LEU A 73 5.73 -4.79 -2.60
CA LEU A 73 5.63 -5.12 -4.02
C LEU A 73 5.02 -6.51 -4.25
N LEU A 74 5.50 -7.52 -3.54
CA LEU A 74 4.98 -8.89 -3.66
C LEU A 74 3.50 -8.96 -3.26
N LYS A 75 3.11 -8.30 -2.17
CA LYS A 75 1.71 -8.27 -1.73
C LYS A 75 0.79 -7.60 -2.75
N VAL A 76 1.25 -6.53 -3.38
CA VAL A 76 0.48 -5.84 -4.43
C VAL A 76 0.36 -6.71 -5.66
N ILE A 77 1.46 -7.33 -6.11
CA ILE A 77 1.46 -8.25 -7.25
C ILE A 77 0.47 -9.40 -7.00
N ASP A 78 0.56 -10.08 -5.86
CA ASP A 78 -0.33 -11.20 -5.54
C ASP A 78 -1.80 -10.79 -5.64
N ARG A 79 -2.16 -9.67 -5.02
CA ARG A 79 -3.54 -9.18 -5.06
C ARG A 79 -4.00 -8.88 -6.48
N ARG A 80 -3.22 -8.08 -7.23
CA ARG A 80 -3.60 -7.66 -8.60
C ARG A 80 -3.60 -8.82 -9.57
N TRP A 81 -2.72 -9.80 -9.36
CA TRP A 81 -2.71 -11.01 -10.15
C TRP A 81 -3.95 -11.87 -9.94
N MET A 82 -4.39 -12.03 -8.69
CA MET A 82 -5.63 -12.75 -8.39
C MET A 82 -6.85 -12.06 -9.02
N ASP A 83 -6.96 -10.73 -8.88
CA ASP A 83 -8.00 -9.95 -9.51
C ASP A 83 -7.98 -10.15 -11.04
N HIS A 84 -6.80 -10.12 -11.65
CA HIS A 84 -6.62 -10.30 -13.09
C HIS A 84 -7.02 -11.70 -13.58
N ILE A 85 -6.76 -12.75 -12.81
CA ILE A 85 -7.20 -14.12 -13.15
C ILE A 85 -8.74 -14.16 -13.21
N ASP A 86 -9.41 -13.57 -12.21
CA ASP A 86 -10.87 -13.52 -12.18
C ASP A 86 -11.43 -12.70 -13.35
N ASP A 87 -10.83 -11.57 -13.67
CA ASP A 87 -11.21 -10.73 -14.80
C ASP A 87 -11.03 -11.46 -16.13
N MET A 88 -9.94 -12.20 -16.32
CA MET A 88 -9.69 -13.01 -17.53
C MET A 88 -10.69 -14.17 -17.66
N ASP A 89 -11.12 -14.77 -16.56
CA ASP A 89 -12.17 -15.78 -16.57
C ASP A 89 -13.53 -15.19 -16.97
N GLN A 90 -13.86 -13.99 -16.48
CA GLN A 90 -15.07 -13.27 -16.89
C GLN A 90 -15.01 -12.88 -18.38
N LEU A 91 -13.87 -12.39 -18.86
CA LEU A 91 -13.64 -12.10 -20.26
C LEU A 91 -13.87 -13.35 -21.12
N ARG A 92 -13.32 -14.48 -20.74
CA ARG A 92 -13.47 -15.76 -21.46
C ARG A 92 -14.94 -16.20 -21.57
N GLN A 93 -15.71 -16.01 -20.48
CA GLN A 93 -17.14 -16.33 -20.48
C GLN A 93 -17.95 -15.36 -21.34
N GLY A 94 -17.59 -14.07 -21.34
CA GLY A 94 -18.29 -13.02 -22.08
C GLY A 94 -17.97 -13.00 -23.57
N ILE A 95 -16.77 -13.43 -23.99
CA ILE A 95 -16.31 -13.29 -25.38
C ILE A 95 -17.15 -14.12 -26.36
N GLY A 96 -17.74 -15.22 -25.89
CA GLY A 96 -18.64 -16.06 -26.72
C GLY A 96 -19.92 -15.33 -27.10
N LEU A 97 -20.38 -14.35 -26.36
CA LEU A 97 -21.54 -13.53 -26.68
C LEU A 97 -21.23 -12.48 -27.75
N GLN A 98 -19.99 -12.06 -27.89
CA GLN A 98 -19.54 -11.10 -28.91
C GLN A 98 -19.40 -11.73 -30.30
N ALA A 99 -19.34 -13.06 -30.40
CA ALA A 99 -19.32 -13.78 -31.66
C ALA A 99 -20.52 -13.46 -32.56
N TYR A 100 -21.63 -12.97 -32.04
CA TYR A 100 -22.76 -12.47 -32.79
C TYR A 100 -22.48 -11.17 -33.58
N GLY A 101 -21.39 -10.44 -33.25
CA GLY A 101 -21.02 -9.14 -33.81
C GLY A 101 -20.04 -9.18 -34.99
N GLN A 102 -19.86 -10.33 -35.68
CA GLN A 102 -18.95 -10.50 -36.84
C GLN A 102 -17.45 -10.26 -36.57
N ARG A 103 -17.03 -10.21 -35.30
CA ARG A 103 -15.62 -10.15 -34.91
C ARG A 103 -15.11 -11.53 -34.53
N ASP A 104 -13.83 -11.79 -34.83
CA ASP A 104 -13.19 -13.04 -34.42
C ASP A 104 -13.03 -13.04 -32.88
N PRO A 105 -13.71 -13.96 -32.17
CA PRO A 105 -13.66 -14.00 -30.69
C PRO A 105 -12.25 -14.19 -30.15
N LEU A 106 -11.37 -14.87 -30.87
CA LEU A 106 -9.99 -15.09 -30.44
C LEU A 106 -9.16 -13.81 -30.52
N VAL A 107 -9.39 -12.99 -31.54
CA VAL A 107 -8.72 -11.70 -31.71
C VAL A 107 -9.18 -10.74 -30.59
N GLU A 108 -10.49 -10.65 -30.36
CA GLU A 108 -11.05 -9.82 -29.28
C GLU A 108 -10.55 -10.26 -27.90
N TYR A 109 -10.51 -11.57 -27.63
CA TYR A 109 -9.95 -12.08 -26.37
C TYR A 109 -8.49 -11.65 -26.16
N LYS A 110 -7.67 -11.74 -27.20
CA LYS A 110 -6.27 -11.33 -27.11
C LYS A 110 -6.12 -9.83 -26.88
N LEU A 111 -6.87 -9.01 -27.63
CA LEU A 111 -6.80 -7.55 -27.50
C LEU A 111 -7.24 -7.11 -26.09
N SER A 112 -8.41 -7.55 -25.65
CA SER A 112 -8.91 -7.23 -24.32
C SER A 112 -8.00 -7.75 -23.21
N GLY A 113 -7.46 -8.97 -23.37
CA GLY A 113 -6.51 -9.52 -22.40
C GLY A 113 -5.21 -8.71 -22.31
N TYR A 114 -4.73 -8.17 -23.41
CA TYR A 114 -3.58 -7.25 -23.42
C TYR A 114 -3.88 -5.94 -22.68
N GLU A 115 -5.03 -5.33 -22.96
CA GLU A 115 -5.44 -4.09 -22.29
C GLU A 115 -5.60 -4.29 -20.78
N MET A 116 -6.21 -5.42 -20.38
CA MET A 116 -6.38 -5.77 -18.95
C MET A 116 -5.03 -6.03 -18.27
N PHE A 117 -4.10 -6.70 -18.93
CA PHE A 117 -2.77 -6.95 -18.39
C PHE A 117 -1.96 -5.66 -18.25
N ASP A 118 -2.04 -4.78 -19.24
CA ASP A 118 -1.36 -3.48 -19.21
C ASP A 118 -1.91 -2.62 -18.07
N GLY A 119 -3.24 -2.54 -17.96
CA GLY A 119 -3.91 -1.88 -16.83
C GLY A 119 -3.52 -2.48 -15.47
N MET A 120 -3.40 -3.80 -15.36
CA MET A 120 -2.93 -4.47 -14.14
C MET A 120 -1.50 -4.03 -13.79
N THR A 121 -0.60 -3.98 -14.76
CA THR A 121 0.80 -3.57 -14.49
C THR A 121 0.91 -2.12 -14.05
N ASP A 122 0.09 -1.23 -14.60
CA ASP A 122 0.04 0.16 -14.16
C ASP A 122 -0.55 0.29 -12.75
N ASN A 123 -1.61 -0.44 -12.44
CA ASN A 123 -2.17 -0.50 -11.09
C ASN A 123 -1.17 -1.06 -10.06
N ILE A 124 -0.33 -2.05 -10.43
CA ILE A 124 0.74 -2.56 -9.54
C ILE A 124 1.74 -1.44 -9.22
N ARG A 125 2.15 -0.65 -10.21
CA ARG A 125 3.07 0.48 -10.00
C ARG A 125 2.47 1.53 -9.07
N GLU A 126 1.23 1.93 -9.34
CA GLU A 126 0.52 2.94 -8.54
C GLU A 126 0.33 2.49 -7.10
N ASP A 127 -0.24 1.30 -6.89
CA ASP A 127 -0.50 0.77 -5.55
C ASP A 127 0.78 0.57 -4.74
N THR A 128 1.87 0.12 -5.39
CA THR A 128 3.16 -0.05 -4.74
C THR A 128 3.68 1.29 -4.24
N VAL A 129 3.70 2.30 -5.10
CA VAL A 129 4.13 3.65 -4.74
C VAL A 129 3.26 4.21 -3.63
N LYS A 130 1.95 4.12 -3.77
CA LYS A 130 0.98 4.57 -2.76
C LYS A 130 1.23 3.92 -1.40
N LEU A 131 1.37 2.61 -1.34
CA LEU A 131 1.62 1.90 -0.08
C LEU A 131 2.96 2.30 0.52
N LEU A 132 4.03 2.38 -0.27
CA LEU A 132 5.35 2.76 0.21
C LEU A 132 5.36 4.17 0.82
N PHE A 133 4.65 5.13 0.24
CA PHE A 133 4.55 6.48 0.80
C PHE A 133 3.71 6.54 2.08
N HIS A 134 2.71 5.66 2.25
CA HIS A 134 1.79 5.70 3.38
C HIS A 134 2.12 4.74 4.53
N VAL A 135 3.02 3.78 4.33
CA VAL A 135 3.50 2.90 5.41
C VAL A 135 4.18 3.76 6.49
N ARG A 136 3.82 3.53 7.75
CA ARG A 136 4.49 4.10 8.91
C ARG A 136 5.29 3.04 9.63
N VAL A 137 6.51 3.38 10.02
CA VAL A 137 7.33 2.52 10.88
C VAL A 137 6.82 2.69 12.29
N GLU A 138 6.16 1.68 12.85
CA GLU A 138 5.92 1.64 14.29
C GLU A 138 7.24 1.27 14.98
N GLN A 139 7.90 2.25 15.56
CA GLN A 139 8.98 1.98 16.51
C GLN A 139 8.36 1.30 17.71
N LYS A 140 8.65 0.02 17.89
CA LYS A 140 8.30 -0.72 19.10
C LYS A 140 9.06 -0.08 20.25
N VAL A 141 8.43 0.86 20.94
CA VAL A 141 8.97 1.40 22.19
C VAL A 141 8.98 0.23 23.16
N GLU A 142 10.13 -0.40 23.36
CA GLU A 142 10.33 -1.30 24.49
C GLU A 142 10.09 -0.47 25.75
N ARG A 143 8.95 -0.71 26.37
CA ARG A 143 8.68 -0.15 27.69
C ARG A 143 9.65 -0.83 28.65
N GLU A 144 10.72 -0.13 29.02
CA GLU A 144 11.53 -0.51 30.16
C GLU A 144 10.59 -0.72 31.33
N GLN A 145 10.65 -1.90 31.93
CA GLN A 145 9.90 -2.18 33.16
C GLN A 145 10.45 -1.31 34.28
N VAL A 146 9.83 -0.15 34.49
CA VAL A 146 10.23 0.84 35.52
C VAL A 146 9.86 0.38 36.93
N ALA A 147 9.20 -0.77 37.09
CA ALA A 147 8.84 -1.30 38.42
C ALA A 147 9.52 -2.63 38.66
N LYS A 148 10.66 -2.60 39.34
CA LYS A 148 11.10 -3.74 40.14
C LYS A 148 10.17 -3.82 41.35
N VAL A 149 9.32 -4.86 41.40
CA VAL A 149 8.55 -5.17 42.61
C VAL A 149 9.55 -5.57 43.71
N THR A 150 9.91 -4.62 44.52
CA THR A 150 10.65 -4.86 45.74
C THR A 150 9.64 -5.32 46.81
N GLY A 151 9.64 -6.65 47.05
CA GLY A 151 9.19 -7.26 48.29
C GLY A 151 7.75 -6.98 48.73
N THR A 152 6.86 -7.93 48.55
CA THR A 152 5.65 -8.05 49.33
C THR A 152 6.03 -8.47 50.74
N ASN A 153 5.84 -7.58 51.71
CA ASN A 153 5.77 -7.96 53.10
C ASN A 153 4.59 -8.92 53.30
N LYS A 154 4.85 -10.21 53.30
CA LYS A 154 3.92 -11.22 53.77
C LYS A 154 4.41 -11.65 55.15
N ASP A 155 3.70 -11.16 56.17
CA ASP A 155 3.83 -11.65 57.54
C ASP A 155 3.53 -13.15 57.55
N ASP A 156 4.51 -13.95 57.95
CA ASP A 156 4.39 -15.40 58.17
C ASP A 156 3.77 -15.62 59.56
N SER A 157 2.45 -15.58 59.63
CA SER A 157 1.75 -16.08 60.81
C SER A 157 0.33 -16.58 60.47
N VAL A 158 0.23 -17.66 59.71
CA VAL A 158 -0.95 -18.56 59.83
C VAL A 158 -0.51 -19.99 59.58
N GLN A 159 -0.34 -20.76 60.64
CA GLN A 159 -0.30 -22.22 60.59
C GLN A 159 -1.64 -22.74 60.07
N LYS A 160 -1.63 -23.46 58.95
CA LYS A 160 -2.75 -24.32 58.52
C LYS A 160 -2.33 -25.78 58.52
N GLY A 161 -3.00 -26.54 59.39
CA GLY A 161 -2.90 -28.00 59.48
C GLY A 161 -3.42 -28.69 58.24
N PRO A 162 -3.18 -30.00 58.12
CA PRO A 162 -3.38 -30.75 56.86
C PRO A 162 -4.87 -31.03 56.62
N VAL A 163 -5.33 -30.65 55.41
CA VAL A 163 -6.66 -31.01 54.90
C VAL A 163 -6.57 -32.37 54.22
N LYS A 164 -7.28 -33.38 54.76
CA LYS A 164 -7.52 -34.69 54.18
C LYS A 164 -8.35 -34.52 52.89
N ARG A 165 -7.87 -35.01 51.78
CA ARG A 165 -8.62 -35.19 50.56
C ARG A 165 -9.35 -36.55 50.60
N GLU A 166 -10.64 -36.55 50.60
CA GLU A 166 -11.49 -37.70 50.38
C GLU A 166 -11.78 -37.90 48.91
N ASN A 167 -11.68 -39.13 48.43
CA ASN A 167 -11.86 -39.53 47.06
C ASN A 167 -13.33 -39.50 46.65
N ALA A 168 -13.69 -38.81 45.58
CA ALA A 168 -14.98 -38.98 44.90
C ALA A 168 -14.78 -39.84 43.63
N LYS A 169 -15.51 -40.95 43.58
CA LYS A 169 -15.56 -41.92 42.50
C LYS A 169 -16.45 -41.42 41.37
N VAL A 170 -15.98 -41.76 40.17
CA VAL A 170 -16.66 -41.64 38.87
C VAL A 170 -17.85 -42.57 38.78
N TYR A 171 -18.92 -42.06 38.18
CA TYR A 171 -19.78 -42.80 37.28
C TYR A 171 -20.00 -42.04 36.01
#